data_48053e45d02e4188f92865f87a8927af
#
_entry.id   48053e45d02e4188f92865f87a8927af
#
_cell.length_a   1.000
_cell.length_b   1.000
_cell.length_c   1.000
_cell.angle_alpha   90.00
_cell.angle_beta   90.00
_cell.angle_gamma   90.00
#
_symmetry.space_group_name_H-M   'P 1'
#
loop_
_entity.id
_entity.type
_entity.pdbx_description
1 polymer ?
#
loop_
_entity_poly.entity_id
_entity_poly.type
_entity_poly.pdbx_seq_one_letter_code
_entity_poly.pdbx_strand_id
1 'polypeptide(L)'
;KLYDIQIRQHSVLQEKAIEQQTRSAVVNASRGTVYDRNLNTLAISATAEDVNISPMRIAEFVESQKEKQEKAAKKAADKGETYTAPILRDQAYIAKGLSRILGVEQETLETRMTKTNYDYWNIKKRADQTVSDEVRRFINGEIDPDGNEVPESDRVKLQGVWLQPSSKRYYLYGSLASGVLGFVNSDGVGSVGLEAKYDDTLTGTAGYTISARNAAGTELMYNYEQIFDAENGHSLVLTLDANVQMSLENGLESMLKKYGAKNGGTGIV
;
A
#
# COMPACT_ATOMS: atom_id res chain seq x y z
N LYS A 1 9.01 9.11 48.17
CA LYS A 1 8.18 9.09 46.95
C LYS A 1 9.01 9.18 45.66
N LEU A 2 9.91 10.21 45.53
CA LEU A 2 10.82 10.37 44.37
C LEU A 2 11.81 9.18 44.24
N TYR A 3 12.44 8.78 45.33
CA TYR A 3 13.37 7.64 45.41
C TYR A 3 12.68 6.31 44.98
N ASP A 4 11.45 6.12 45.36
CA ASP A 4 10.67 4.91 45.04
C ASP A 4 10.34 4.84 43.55
N ILE A 5 10.01 5.97 42.94
CA ILE A 5 9.72 6.09 41.50
C ILE A 5 10.99 5.97 40.66
N GLN A 6 12.09 6.63 41.06
CA GLN A 6 13.31 6.69 40.26
C GLN A 6 14.23 5.47 40.42
N ILE A 7 14.11 4.71 41.49
CA ILE A 7 15.02 3.58 41.75
C ILE A 7 14.27 2.24 41.79
N ARG A 8 13.18 2.13 42.55
CA ARG A 8 12.44 0.87 42.65
C ARG A 8 11.51 0.57 41.48
N GLN A 9 10.90 1.62 40.95
CA GLN A 9 9.94 1.48 39.85
C GLN A 9 10.52 1.89 38.50
N HIS A 10 11.82 2.25 38.45
CA HIS A 10 12.45 2.72 37.22
C HIS A 10 12.33 1.74 36.07
N SER A 11 12.67 0.47 36.28
CA SER A 11 12.62 -0.58 35.24
C SER A 11 11.19 -0.81 34.74
N VAL A 12 10.21 -0.88 35.65
CA VAL A 12 8.81 -1.11 35.30
C VAL A 12 8.20 0.10 34.60
N LEU A 13 8.55 1.32 35.02
CA LEU A 13 8.08 2.55 34.38
C LEU A 13 8.77 2.76 33.01
N GLN A 14 10.03 2.39 32.89
CA GLN A 14 10.78 2.43 31.64
C GLN A 14 10.21 1.42 30.63
N GLU A 15 9.90 0.21 31.07
CA GLU A 15 9.28 -0.81 30.23
C GLU A 15 7.89 -0.37 29.72
N LYS A 16 7.04 0.17 30.61
CA LYS A 16 5.75 0.76 30.24
C LYS A 16 5.87 1.97 29.32
N ALA A 17 6.88 2.80 29.51
CA ALA A 17 7.14 3.95 28.62
C ALA A 17 7.59 3.49 27.23
N ILE A 18 8.42 2.44 27.17
CA ILE A 18 8.85 1.80 25.92
C ILE A 18 7.64 1.20 25.19
N GLU A 19 6.78 0.44 25.88
CA GLU A 19 5.55 -0.13 25.30
C GLU A 19 4.60 0.94 24.75
N GLN A 20 4.48 2.09 25.42
CA GLN A 20 3.63 3.20 24.98
C GLN A 20 4.25 4.04 23.85
N GLN A 21 5.58 4.04 23.73
CA GLN A 21 6.33 4.87 22.78
C GLN A 21 6.84 4.09 21.57
N THR A 22 6.81 2.75 21.60
CA THR A 22 7.24 1.93 20.46
C THR A 22 6.09 1.65 19.51
N ARG A 23 6.34 1.87 18.22
CA ARG A 23 5.48 1.37 17.15
C ARG A 23 6.27 0.36 16.33
N SER A 24 5.66 -0.78 16.07
CA SER A 24 6.20 -1.76 15.14
C SER A 24 5.68 -1.46 13.73
N ALA A 25 6.58 -1.37 12.77
CA ALA A 25 6.26 -1.38 11.36
C ALA A 25 6.59 -2.76 10.78
N VAL A 26 5.62 -3.39 10.14
CA VAL A 26 5.82 -4.69 9.48
C VAL A 26 6.62 -4.47 8.19
N VAL A 27 7.70 -5.24 8.02
CA VAL A 27 8.47 -5.33 6.78
C VAL A 27 8.04 -6.59 6.06
N ASN A 28 7.31 -6.44 4.97
CA ASN A 28 6.77 -7.59 4.24
C ASN A 28 7.91 -8.38 3.56
N ALA A 29 7.86 -9.71 3.69
CA ALA A 29 8.69 -10.60 2.91
C ALA A 29 8.27 -10.60 1.44
N SER A 30 9.23 -10.76 0.53
CA SER A 30 8.94 -10.98 -0.89
C SER A 30 8.59 -12.44 -1.12
N ARG A 31 7.46 -12.69 -1.79
CA ARG A 31 7.07 -14.04 -2.18
C ARG A 31 8.04 -14.61 -3.22
N GLY A 32 8.50 -15.84 -3.04
CA GLY A 32 9.45 -16.54 -3.90
C GLY A 32 9.02 -16.58 -5.37
N THR A 33 9.98 -16.57 -6.27
CA THR A 33 9.77 -16.61 -7.73
C THR A 33 9.51 -18.05 -8.19
N VAL A 34 8.63 -18.22 -9.19
CA VAL A 34 8.42 -19.50 -9.84
C VAL A 34 9.08 -19.47 -11.21
N TYR A 35 9.95 -20.44 -11.46
CA TYR A 35 10.71 -20.60 -12.70
C TYR A 35 10.30 -21.87 -13.44
N ASP A 36 10.47 -21.87 -14.76
CA ASP A 36 10.44 -23.10 -15.55
C ASP A 36 11.77 -23.88 -15.42
N ARG A 37 11.92 -25.01 -16.11
CA ARG A 37 13.14 -25.84 -16.11
C ARG A 37 14.37 -25.11 -16.66
N ASN A 38 14.19 -24.08 -17.48
CA ASN A 38 15.25 -23.28 -18.09
C ASN A 38 15.52 -21.98 -17.33
N LEU A 39 14.96 -21.83 -16.13
CA LEU A 39 15.03 -20.63 -15.29
C LEU A 39 14.34 -19.40 -15.89
N ASN A 40 13.41 -19.57 -16.83
CA ASN A 40 12.54 -18.48 -17.24
C ASN A 40 11.52 -18.18 -16.14
N THR A 41 11.34 -16.92 -15.82
CA THR A 41 10.42 -16.50 -14.77
C THR A 41 8.97 -16.65 -15.20
N LEU A 42 8.23 -17.54 -14.54
CA LEU A 42 6.79 -17.74 -14.77
C LEU A 42 5.93 -16.83 -13.90
N ALA A 43 6.29 -16.71 -12.61
CA ALA A 43 5.61 -15.83 -11.67
C ALA A 43 6.61 -15.15 -10.76
N ILE A 44 6.45 -13.83 -10.58
CA ILE A 44 7.31 -12.99 -9.73
C ILE A 44 6.47 -12.00 -8.92
N SER A 45 6.95 -11.65 -7.74
CA SER A 45 6.39 -10.57 -6.94
C SER A 45 7.17 -9.30 -7.14
N ALA A 46 6.49 -8.20 -7.38
CA ALA A 46 7.08 -6.87 -7.44
C ALA A 46 6.51 -5.99 -6.33
N THR A 47 7.27 -4.96 -5.96
CA THR A 47 6.81 -3.95 -5.00
C THR A 47 5.55 -3.25 -5.52
N ALA A 48 4.60 -3.09 -4.64
CA ALA A 48 3.37 -2.34 -4.84
C ALA A 48 3.07 -1.57 -3.56
N GLU A 49 2.09 -0.69 -3.60
CA GLU A 49 1.68 0.03 -2.40
C GLU A 49 0.16 0.03 -2.28
N ASP A 50 -0.31 -0.12 -1.05
CA ASP A 50 -1.72 0.03 -0.73
C ASP A 50 -2.01 1.49 -0.41
N VAL A 51 -3.05 2.05 -1.03
CA VAL A 51 -3.50 3.42 -0.77
C VAL A 51 -4.54 3.40 0.33
N ASN A 52 -4.22 4.08 1.44
CA ASN A 52 -5.05 4.11 2.63
C ASN A 52 -5.48 5.53 2.98
N ILE A 53 -6.64 5.66 3.62
CA ILE A 53 -7.12 6.92 4.18
C ILE A 53 -7.53 6.74 5.64
N SER A 54 -7.42 7.84 6.39
CA SER A 54 -8.01 8.03 7.71
C SER A 54 -9.06 9.15 7.63
N PRO A 55 -10.36 8.82 7.60
CA PRO A 55 -11.41 9.83 7.64
C PRO A 55 -11.30 10.77 8.83
N MET A 56 -10.93 10.25 10.00
CA MET A 56 -10.71 11.03 11.21
C MET A 56 -9.62 12.09 11.01
N ARG A 57 -8.43 11.69 10.54
CA ARG A 57 -7.31 12.61 10.33
C ARG A 57 -7.54 13.60 9.19
N ILE A 58 -8.30 13.20 8.16
CA ILE A 58 -8.72 14.12 7.09
C ILE A 58 -9.61 15.21 7.69
N ALA A 59 -10.57 14.87 8.55
CA ALA A 59 -11.45 15.83 9.18
C ALA A 59 -10.68 16.80 10.08
N GLU A 60 -9.75 16.32 10.91
CA GLU A 60 -8.85 17.12 11.75
C GLU A 60 -7.98 18.07 10.90
N PHE A 61 -7.46 17.57 9.78
CA PHE A 61 -6.66 18.37 8.86
C PHE A 61 -7.48 19.51 8.24
N VAL A 62 -8.72 19.22 7.79
CA VAL A 62 -9.63 20.23 7.22
C VAL A 62 -9.95 21.31 8.26
N GLU A 63 -10.27 20.91 9.49
CA GLU A 63 -10.57 21.84 10.58
C GLU A 63 -9.37 22.72 10.92
N SER A 64 -8.17 22.14 11.01
CA SER A 64 -6.93 22.89 11.20
C SER A 64 -6.68 23.93 10.10
N GLN A 65 -7.02 23.61 8.84
CA GLN A 65 -6.90 24.59 7.75
C GLN A 65 -7.89 25.74 7.90
N LYS A 66 -9.16 25.45 8.24
CA LYS A 66 -10.18 26.47 8.47
C LYS A 66 -9.78 27.43 9.59
N GLU A 67 -9.33 26.88 10.73
CA GLU A 67 -8.84 27.71 11.85
C GLU A 67 -7.67 28.62 11.46
N LYS A 68 -6.71 28.10 10.68
CA LYS A 68 -5.58 28.89 10.19
C LYS A 68 -6.04 30.02 9.26
N GLN A 69 -6.98 29.72 8.35
CA GLN A 69 -7.55 30.73 7.45
C GLN A 69 -8.32 31.83 8.21
N GLU A 70 -9.13 31.43 9.20
CA GLU A 70 -9.86 32.39 10.05
C GLU A 70 -8.91 33.30 10.85
N LYS A 71 -7.87 32.70 11.44
CA LYS A 71 -6.86 33.50 12.18
C LYS A 71 -6.11 34.44 11.26
N ALA A 72 -5.76 34.01 10.04
CA ALA A 72 -5.10 34.83 9.03
C ALA A 72 -6.00 35.97 8.54
N ALA A 73 -7.28 35.67 8.26
CA ALA A 73 -8.27 36.66 7.85
C ALA A 73 -8.50 37.75 8.93
N LYS A 74 -8.64 37.34 10.19
CA LYS A 74 -8.75 38.31 11.32
C LYS A 74 -7.51 39.21 11.42
N LYS A 75 -6.32 38.61 11.32
CA LYS A 75 -5.05 39.38 11.39
C LYS A 75 -4.90 40.35 10.21
N ALA A 76 -5.35 39.99 9.01
CA ALA A 76 -5.35 40.89 7.86
C ALA A 76 -6.36 42.04 8.03
N ALA A 77 -7.57 41.71 8.52
CA ALA A 77 -8.60 42.72 8.82
C ALA A 77 -8.13 43.78 9.87
N ASP A 78 -7.45 43.30 10.91
CA ASP A 78 -6.88 44.20 11.96
C ASP A 78 -5.81 45.12 11.38
N LYS A 79 -5.14 44.73 10.29
CA LYS A 79 -4.13 45.55 9.60
C LYS A 79 -4.67 46.36 8.44
N GLY A 80 -5.93 46.18 8.08
CA GLY A 80 -6.55 46.80 6.89
C GLY A 80 -6.04 46.22 5.57
N GLU A 81 -5.47 45.01 5.57
CA GLU A 81 -4.96 44.29 4.39
C GLU A 81 -6.05 43.40 3.78
N THR A 82 -6.02 43.25 2.46
CA THR A 82 -6.92 42.31 1.77
C THR A 82 -6.37 40.90 1.95
N TYR A 83 -7.20 39.97 2.47
CA TYR A 83 -6.84 38.55 2.61
C TYR A 83 -7.49 37.70 1.50
N THR A 84 -6.69 37.02 0.74
CA THR A 84 -7.16 35.98 -0.22
C THR A 84 -6.97 34.62 0.44
N ALA A 85 -8.06 33.91 0.72
CA ALA A 85 -8.00 32.59 1.33
C ALA A 85 -7.38 31.58 0.34
N PRO A 86 -6.36 30.81 0.75
CA PRO A 86 -5.86 29.71 -0.06
C PRO A 86 -6.94 28.63 -0.25
N ILE A 87 -6.80 27.84 -1.33
CA ILE A 87 -7.74 26.75 -1.64
C ILE A 87 -7.80 25.78 -0.46
N LEU A 88 -9.00 25.57 0.07
CA LEU A 88 -9.24 24.59 1.13
C LEU A 88 -9.11 23.17 0.54
N ARG A 89 -8.25 22.38 1.11
CA ARG A 89 -8.08 20.97 0.73
C ARG A 89 -9.00 20.11 1.59
N ASP A 90 -10.29 20.25 1.30
CA ASP A 90 -11.35 19.53 2.01
C ASP A 90 -11.52 18.09 1.51
N GLN A 91 -12.53 17.41 2.03
CA GLN A 91 -12.86 16.03 1.68
C GLN A 91 -13.18 15.89 0.18
N ALA A 92 -13.90 16.85 -0.41
CA ALA A 92 -14.23 16.82 -1.83
C ALA A 92 -12.98 16.99 -2.71
N TYR A 93 -12.07 17.91 -2.32
CA TYR A 93 -10.78 18.08 -2.98
C TYR A 93 -9.96 16.78 -2.99
N ILE A 94 -9.85 16.13 -1.82
CA ILE A 94 -9.09 14.87 -1.67
C ILE A 94 -9.77 13.74 -2.44
N ALA A 95 -11.10 13.62 -2.35
CA ALA A 95 -11.87 12.59 -3.04
C ALA A 95 -11.77 12.73 -4.57
N LYS A 96 -11.85 13.95 -5.10
CA LYS A 96 -11.68 14.23 -6.54
C LYS A 96 -10.32 13.78 -7.05
N GLY A 97 -9.23 14.16 -6.35
CA GLY A 97 -7.89 13.78 -6.75
C GLY A 97 -7.65 12.28 -6.69
N LEU A 98 -8.04 11.62 -5.60
CA LEU A 98 -7.92 10.17 -5.46
C LEU A 98 -8.81 9.42 -6.46
N SER A 99 -10.02 9.91 -6.75
CA SER A 99 -10.92 9.34 -7.77
C SER A 99 -10.25 9.31 -9.14
N ARG A 100 -9.66 10.43 -9.56
CA ARG A 100 -8.95 10.54 -10.84
C ARG A 100 -7.77 9.58 -10.92
N ILE A 101 -6.93 9.53 -9.88
CA ILE A 101 -5.70 8.72 -9.88
C ILE A 101 -6.00 7.23 -9.77
N LEU A 102 -6.95 6.84 -8.91
CA LEU A 102 -7.21 5.44 -8.57
C LEU A 102 -8.31 4.80 -9.43
N GLY A 103 -9.08 5.62 -10.17
CA GLY A 103 -10.25 5.14 -10.91
C GLY A 103 -11.39 4.65 -10.01
N VAL A 104 -11.46 5.16 -8.77
CA VAL A 104 -12.55 4.87 -7.81
C VAL A 104 -13.59 5.98 -7.89
N GLU A 105 -14.85 5.65 -7.80
CA GLU A 105 -15.95 6.62 -7.86
C GLU A 105 -15.84 7.65 -6.73
N GLN A 106 -15.91 8.94 -7.08
CA GLN A 106 -15.72 10.06 -6.15
C GLN A 106 -16.75 10.04 -5.02
N GLU A 107 -18.01 9.78 -5.32
CA GLU A 107 -19.10 9.72 -4.33
C GLU A 107 -18.84 8.62 -3.27
N THR A 108 -18.30 7.49 -3.71
CA THR A 108 -17.90 6.41 -2.80
C THR A 108 -16.80 6.86 -1.85
N LEU A 109 -15.79 7.60 -2.33
CA LEU A 109 -14.72 8.15 -1.50
C LEU A 109 -15.23 9.20 -0.52
N GLU A 110 -16.06 10.12 -0.96
CA GLU A 110 -16.68 11.15 -0.13
C GLU A 110 -17.53 10.51 0.99
N THR A 111 -18.37 9.53 0.65
CA THR A 111 -19.17 8.79 1.64
C THR A 111 -18.29 8.07 2.68
N ARG A 112 -17.13 7.56 2.28
CA ARG A 112 -16.19 6.95 3.22
C ARG A 112 -15.53 7.98 4.12
N MET A 113 -15.15 9.14 3.58
CA MET A 113 -14.50 10.22 4.33
C MET A 113 -15.42 10.93 5.32
N THR A 114 -16.76 10.85 5.16
CA THR A 114 -17.71 11.37 6.16
C THR A 114 -17.75 10.54 7.45
N LYS A 115 -17.25 9.30 7.42
CA LYS A 115 -17.25 8.39 8.58
C LYS A 115 -16.04 8.66 9.49
N THR A 116 -16.02 9.81 10.14
CA THR A 116 -14.88 10.31 10.94
C THR A 116 -14.55 9.50 12.20
N ASN A 117 -15.33 8.49 12.52
CA ASN A 117 -15.06 7.53 13.61
C ASN A 117 -14.06 6.42 13.21
N TYR A 118 -13.64 6.36 11.93
CA TYR A 118 -12.65 5.41 11.45
C TYR A 118 -11.29 6.07 11.21
N ASP A 119 -10.22 5.44 11.72
CA ASP A 119 -8.83 5.88 11.50
C ASP A 119 -8.13 5.12 10.37
N TYR A 120 -8.76 4.10 9.80
CA TYR A 120 -8.17 3.31 8.72
C TYR A 120 -9.22 2.85 7.71
N TRP A 121 -8.94 3.10 6.45
CA TRP A 121 -9.69 2.53 5.33
C TRP A 121 -8.79 2.33 4.12
N ASN A 122 -8.71 1.10 3.62
CA ASN A 122 -8.00 0.81 2.38
C ASN A 122 -8.87 1.17 1.17
N ILE A 123 -8.35 2.03 0.29
CA ILE A 123 -9.05 2.48 -0.93
C ILE A 123 -8.65 1.63 -2.13
N LYS A 124 -7.37 1.36 -2.28
CA LYS A 124 -6.81 0.58 -3.38
C LYS A 124 -5.70 -0.31 -2.86
N LYS A 125 -5.86 -1.61 -3.02
CA LYS A 125 -4.78 -2.58 -2.75
C LYS A 125 -3.86 -2.68 -3.95
N ARG A 126 -2.56 -2.80 -3.70
CA ARG A 126 -1.52 -3.13 -4.67
C ARG A 126 -1.53 -2.23 -5.91
N ALA A 127 -1.56 -0.93 -5.67
CA ALA A 127 -1.37 0.05 -6.72
C ALA A 127 0.00 -0.16 -7.39
N ASP A 128 0.04 -0.07 -8.70
CA ASP A 128 1.29 -0.15 -9.46
C ASP A 128 2.14 1.10 -9.18
N GLN A 129 3.45 1.00 -9.40
CA GLN A 129 4.41 2.06 -9.07
C GLN A 129 4.02 3.43 -9.65
N THR A 130 3.57 3.47 -10.90
CA THR A 130 3.15 4.72 -11.55
C THR A 130 1.98 5.39 -10.85
N VAL A 131 1.00 4.59 -10.40
CA VAL A 131 -0.16 5.08 -9.64
C VAL A 131 0.28 5.54 -8.25
N SER A 132 1.15 4.77 -7.59
CA SER A 132 1.69 5.12 -6.27
C SER A 132 2.48 6.43 -6.32
N ASP A 133 3.29 6.65 -7.36
CA ASP A 133 4.06 7.87 -7.53
C ASP A 133 3.15 9.08 -7.76
N GLU A 134 2.08 8.92 -8.52
CA GLU A 134 1.09 9.99 -8.72
C GLU A 134 0.32 10.30 -7.42
N VAL A 135 -0.07 9.27 -6.66
CA VAL A 135 -0.66 9.46 -5.31
C VAL A 135 0.30 10.18 -4.38
N ARG A 136 1.60 9.84 -4.42
CA ARG A 136 2.64 10.49 -3.60
C ARG A 136 2.80 11.96 -3.95
N ARG A 137 2.82 12.29 -5.24
CA ARG A 137 2.84 13.69 -5.72
C ARG A 137 1.60 14.46 -5.24
N PHE A 138 0.43 13.83 -5.30
CA PHE A 138 -0.82 14.42 -4.81
C PHE A 138 -0.80 14.64 -3.29
N ILE A 139 -0.34 13.66 -2.52
CA ILE A 139 -0.17 13.78 -1.06
C ILE A 139 0.77 14.92 -0.69
N ASN A 140 1.87 15.08 -1.42
CA ASN A 140 2.84 16.15 -1.20
C ASN A 140 2.34 17.52 -1.66
N GLY A 141 1.18 17.60 -2.33
CA GLY A 141 0.62 18.83 -2.87
C GLY A 141 1.33 19.32 -4.14
N GLU A 142 2.08 18.46 -4.81
CA GLU A 142 2.79 18.78 -6.06
C GLU A 142 1.85 18.89 -7.26
N ILE A 143 0.73 18.16 -7.21
CA ILE A 143 -0.34 18.22 -8.20
C ILE A 143 -1.69 18.52 -7.53
N ASP A 144 -2.57 19.19 -8.28
CA ASP A 144 -3.95 19.44 -7.89
C ASP A 144 -4.87 18.23 -8.22
N PRO A 145 -6.16 18.23 -7.83
CA PRO A 145 -7.08 17.14 -8.16
C PRO A 145 -7.27 16.89 -9.65
N ASP A 146 -7.02 17.89 -10.49
CA ASP A 146 -7.12 17.78 -11.95
C ASP A 146 -5.82 17.29 -12.60
N GLY A 147 -4.74 17.17 -11.82
CA GLY A 147 -3.42 16.70 -12.25
C GLY A 147 -2.47 17.80 -12.71
N ASN A 148 -2.84 19.08 -12.54
CA ASN A 148 -1.96 20.20 -12.87
C ASN A 148 -0.89 20.39 -11.79
N GLU A 149 0.29 20.85 -12.17
CA GLU A 149 1.37 21.13 -11.24
C GLU A 149 1.06 22.34 -10.35
N VAL A 150 1.32 22.19 -9.07
CA VAL A 150 1.15 23.25 -8.07
C VAL A 150 2.52 23.89 -7.79
N PRO A 151 2.65 25.21 -7.86
CA PRO A 151 3.87 25.92 -7.51
C PRO A 151 4.34 25.57 -6.10
N GLU A 152 5.64 25.53 -5.86
CA GLU A 152 6.23 25.11 -4.59
C GLU A 152 5.74 25.94 -3.41
N SER A 153 5.52 27.26 -3.62
CA SER A 153 4.98 28.18 -2.61
C SER A 153 3.59 27.79 -2.09
N ASP A 154 2.79 27.10 -2.92
CA ASP A 154 1.38 26.81 -2.66
C ASP A 154 1.15 25.34 -2.27
N ARG A 155 2.23 24.55 -2.25
CA ARG A 155 2.17 23.12 -1.89
C ARG A 155 1.81 22.97 -0.42
N VAL A 156 0.79 22.17 -0.17
CA VAL A 156 0.40 21.76 1.18
C VAL A 156 0.30 20.26 1.21
N LYS A 157 1.08 19.63 2.08
CA LYS A 157 1.04 18.18 2.27
C LYS A 157 -0.29 17.77 2.89
N LEU A 158 -1.00 16.87 2.21
CA LEU A 158 -2.26 16.31 2.71
C LEU A 158 -2.00 15.40 3.92
N GLN A 159 -2.91 15.44 4.87
CA GLN A 159 -2.91 14.53 6.02
C GLN A 159 -4.08 13.57 5.96
N GLY A 160 -3.90 12.38 6.53
CA GLY A 160 -4.92 11.34 6.53
C GLY A 160 -4.99 10.52 5.23
N VAL A 161 -4.03 10.70 4.32
CA VAL A 161 -3.81 9.83 3.15
C VAL A 161 -2.38 9.34 3.18
N TRP A 162 -2.15 8.04 3.00
CA TRP A 162 -0.79 7.49 2.97
C TRP A 162 -0.71 6.23 2.12
N LEU A 163 0.51 5.92 1.70
CA LEU A 163 0.90 4.71 1.00
C LEU A 163 1.51 3.72 2.00
N GLN A 164 1.10 2.47 1.92
CA GLN A 164 1.64 1.38 2.74
C GLN A 164 2.32 0.36 1.83
N PRO A 165 3.58 -0.01 2.10
CA PRO A 165 4.28 -1.02 1.33
C PRO A 165 3.48 -2.32 1.22
N SER A 166 3.38 -2.86 0.02
CA SER A 166 2.69 -4.09 -0.33
C SER A 166 3.44 -4.80 -1.45
N SER A 167 2.93 -5.92 -1.91
CA SER A 167 3.53 -6.72 -2.99
C SER A 167 2.44 -7.22 -3.93
N LYS A 168 2.72 -7.20 -5.23
CA LYS A 168 1.82 -7.67 -6.29
C LYS A 168 2.46 -8.81 -7.06
N ARG A 169 1.70 -9.89 -7.24
CA ARG A 169 2.12 -11.06 -8.02
C ARG A 169 1.87 -10.84 -9.50
N TYR A 170 2.87 -11.07 -10.33
CA TYR A 170 2.80 -10.99 -11.78
C TYR A 170 3.08 -12.35 -12.40
N TYR A 171 2.26 -12.73 -13.38
CA TYR A 171 2.41 -13.93 -14.21
C TYR A 171 2.84 -13.46 -15.59
N LEU A 172 4.15 -13.61 -15.91
CA LEU A 172 4.76 -12.93 -17.07
C LEU A 172 4.25 -13.44 -18.42
N TYR A 173 3.77 -14.68 -18.46
CA TYR A 173 3.21 -15.27 -19.67
C TYR A 173 1.67 -15.33 -19.68
N GLY A 174 1.03 -14.44 -18.89
CA GLY A 174 -0.43 -14.36 -18.82
C GLY A 174 -1.08 -15.64 -18.34
N SER A 175 -1.88 -16.29 -19.19
CA SER A 175 -2.63 -17.50 -18.84
C SER A 175 -1.82 -18.81 -18.99
N LEU A 176 -0.56 -18.75 -19.44
CA LEU A 176 0.27 -19.94 -19.64
C LEU A 176 0.34 -20.77 -18.36
N ALA A 177 0.04 -22.06 -18.48
CA ALA A 177 0.03 -23.03 -17.38
C ALA A 177 -0.82 -22.59 -16.17
N SER A 178 -1.83 -21.75 -16.37
CA SER A 178 -2.65 -21.17 -15.28
C SER A 178 -3.30 -22.24 -14.38
N GLY A 179 -3.72 -23.37 -14.94
CA GLY A 179 -4.27 -24.50 -14.20
C GLY A 179 -3.25 -25.19 -13.29
N VAL A 180 -1.96 -25.13 -13.63
CA VAL A 180 -0.85 -25.69 -12.84
C VAL A 180 -0.32 -24.65 -11.84
N LEU A 181 0.02 -23.46 -12.32
CA LEU A 181 0.57 -22.39 -11.48
C LEU A 181 -0.45 -21.94 -10.43
N GLY A 182 -1.69 -21.77 -10.84
CA GLY A 182 -2.71 -21.16 -9.99
C GLY A 182 -2.54 -19.66 -9.86
N PHE A 183 -3.08 -19.10 -8.78
CA PHE A 183 -2.98 -17.67 -8.49
C PHE A 183 -3.02 -17.39 -6.99
N VAL A 184 -2.63 -16.17 -6.62
CA VAL A 184 -2.76 -15.62 -5.27
C VAL A 184 -3.98 -14.70 -5.18
N ASN A 185 -4.63 -14.69 -4.03
CA ASN A 185 -5.76 -13.81 -3.76
C ASN A 185 -5.31 -12.35 -3.48
N SER A 186 -6.27 -11.48 -3.15
CA SER A 186 -6.01 -10.08 -2.78
C SER A 186 -5.15 -9.89 -1.53
N ASP A 187 -4.94 -10.92 -0.73
CA ASP A 187 -4.14 -10.85 0.49
C ASP A 187 -2.75 -11.47 0.32
N GLY A 188 -2.44 -11.97 -0.90
CA GLY A 188 -1.15 -12.57 -1.24
C GLY A 188 -1.04 -14.06 -0.93
N VAL A 189 -2.12 -14.67 -0.49
CA VAL A 189 -2.20 -16.09 -0.15
C VAL A 189 -2.50 -16.91 -1.41
N GLY A 190 -1.81 -18.01 -1.60
CA GLY A 190 -2.05 -18.92 -2.71
C GLY A 190 -3.44 -19.55 -2.63
N SER A 191 -4.22 -19.42 -3.72
CA SER A 191 -5.62 -19.86 -3.72
C SER A 191 -5.82 -21.20 -4.41
N VAL A 192 -5.08 -21.46 -5.47
CA VAL A 192 -5.14 -22.72 -6.25
C VAL A 192 -3.77 -23.07 -6.84
N GLY A 193 -3.63 -24.30 -7.36
CA GLY A 193 -2.44 -24.76 -8.07
C GLY A 193 -1.20 -24.85 -7.20
N LEU A 194 -0.04 -24.63 -7.82
CA LEU A 194 1.26 -24.63 -7.13
C LEU A 194 1.38 -23.48 -6.13
N GLU A 195 0.77 -22.32 -6.43
CA GLU A 195 0.72 -21.18 -5.51
C GLU A 195 0.08 -21.58 -4.17
N ALA A 196 -1.01 -22.35 -4.18
CA ALA A 196 -1.65 -22.81 -2.95
C ALA A 196 -0.88 -23.96 -2.31
N LYS A 197 -0.38 -24.93 -3.12
CA LYS A 197 0.30 -26.10 -2.59
C LYS A 197 1.61 -25.78 -1.87
N TYR A 198 2.33 -24.77 -2.37
CA TYR A 198 3.62 -24.34 -1.84
C TYR A 198 3.54 -22.95 -1.18
N ASP A 199 2.36 -22.57 -0.68
CA ASP A 199 2.15 -21.24 -0.10
C ASP A 199 3.11 -20.95 1.04
N ASP A 200 3.27 -21.87 1.99
CA ASP A 200 4.19 -21.73 3.13
C ASP A 200 5.66 -21.56 2.68
N THR A 201 6.05 -22.23 1.59
CA THR A 201 7.41 -22.14 1.05
C THR A 201 7.64 -20.83 0.31
N LEU A 202 6.61 -20.38 -0.43
CA LEU A 202 6.70 -19.19 -1.27
C LEU A 202 6.55 -17.90 -0.47
N THR A 203 5.74 -17.87 0.60
CA THR A 203 5.34 -16.62 1.27
C THR A 203 6.49 -15.98 2.05
N GLY A 204 7.38 -16.79 2.65
CA GLY A 204 8.43 -16.28 3.53
C GLY A 204 7.89 -15.80 4.89
N THR A 205 8.73 -15.16 5.67
CA THR A 205 8.41 -14.66 7.00
C THR A 205 8.57 -13.15 7.06
N ALA A 206 7.52 -12.43 7.41
CA ALA A 206 7.58 -10.98 7.54
C ALA A 206 8.53 -10.58 8.68
N GLY A 207 9.32 -9.55 8.45
CA GLY A 207 10.10 -8.87 9.46
C GLY A 207 9.32 -7.75 10.14
N TYR A 208 9.93 -7.11 11.11
CA TYR A 208 9.36 -5.92 11.75
C TYR A 208 10.46 -5.01 12.30
N THR A 209 10.18 -3.72 12.25
CA THR A 209 11.03 -2.69 12.84
C THR A 209 10.32 -2.10 14.04
N ILE A 210 10.97 -2.09 15.19
CA ILE A 210 10.47 -1.43 16.40
C ILE A 210 11.22 -0.12 16.55
N SER A 211 10.52 1.01 16.42
CA SER A 211 11.11 2.35 16.62
C SER A 211 10.42 3.10 17.75
N ALA A 212 11.20 3.81 18.57
CA ALA A 212 10.67 4.69 19.60
C ALA A 212 10.29 6.04 19.02
N ARG A 213 9.06 6.51 19.30
CA ARG A 213 8.55 7.83 18.90
C ARG A 213 8.06 8.61 20.11
N ASN A 214 8.15 9.94 20.05
CA ASN A 214 7.55 10.79 21.06
C ASN A 214 6.01 10.87 20.90
N ALA A 215 5.32 11.47 21.88
CA ALA A 215 3.87 11.65 21.86
C ALA A 215 3.36 12.45 20.64
N ALA A 216 4.23 13.21 19.97
CA ALA A 216 3.93 13.95 18.74
C ALA A 216 4.18 13.11 17.46
N GLY A 217 4.63 11.85 17.59
CA GLY A 217 4.89 10.95 16.47
C GLY A 217 6.24 11.17 15.77
N THR A 218 7.09 12.06 16.30
CA THR A 218 8.44 12.30 15.78
C THR A 218 9.39 11.23 16.31
N GLU A 219 10.28 10.71 15.47
CA GLU A 219 11.31 9.76 15.89
C GLU A 219 12.24 10.38 16.91
N LEU A 220 12.49 9.67 18.01
CA LEU A 220 13.42 10.09 19.02
C LEU A 220 14.84 9.85 18.52
N MET A 221 15.69 10.85 18.54
CA MET A 221 17.09 10.79 18.10
C MET A 221 17.98 9.83 18.93
N TYR A 222 17.47 9.24 19.99
CA TYR A 222 18.15 8.24 20.80
C TYR A 222 17.62 6.86 20.45
N ASN A 223 18.22 6.30 19.50
CA ASN A 223 18.34 4.97 18.96
C ASN A 223 17.84 3.80 19.84
N TYR A 224 16.52 3.55 19.83
CA TYR A 224 16.05 2.20 20.03
C TYR A 224 15.31 1.78 18.75
N GLU A 225 16.10 1.37 17.77
CA GLU A 225 15.58 0.73 16.58
C GLU A 225 16.03 -0.73 16.61
N GLN A 226 15.09 -1.63 16.80
CA GLN A 226 15.31 -3.05 16.58
C GLN A 226 14.71 -3.45 15.25
N ILE A 227 15.57 -3.92 14.36
CA ILE A 227 15.18 -4.41 13.04
C ILE A 227 15.22 -5.94 13.10
N PHE A 228 14.13 -6.56 12.79
CA PHE A 228 14.00 -7.99 12.53
C PHE A 228 13.77 -8.13 11.03
N ASP A 229 14.79 -8.60 10.33
CA ASP A 229 14.75 -8.69 8.87
C ASP A 229 13.67 -9.66 8.40
N ALA A 230 13.03 -9.32 7.29
CA ALA A 230 12.10 -10.22 6.63
C ALA A 230 12.87 -11.34 5.92
N GLU A 231 12.44 -12.57 6.09
CA GLU A 231 12.96 -13.72 5.34
C GLU A 231 12.09 -13.94 4.10
N ASN A 232 12.67 -13.69 2.92
CA ASN A 232 11.96 -13.88 1.66
C ASN A 232 11.61 -15.35 1.44
N GLY A 233 10.47 -15.59 0.77
CA GLY A 233 10.05 -16.93 0.41
C GLY A 233 11.03 -17.61 -0.56
N HIS A 234 11.10 -18.93 -0.48
CA HIS A 234 11.93 -19.73 -1.36
C HIS A 234 11.34 -19.78 -2.77
N SER A 235 12.20 -19.76 -3.77
CA SER A 235 11.79 -19.88 -5.17
C SER A 235 11.57 -21.33 -5.56
N LEU A 236 10.65 -21.56 -6.50
CA LEU A 236 10.39 -22.89 -7.07
C LEU A 236 10.94 -22.96 -8.50
N VAL A 237 11.63 -24.05 -8.81
CA VAL A 237 12.01 -24.40 -10.20
C VAL A 237 11.19 -25.60 -10.60
N LEU A 238 10.37 -25.44 -11.65
CA LEU A 238 9.51 -26.48 -12.16
C LEU A 238 10.25 -27.33 -13.20
N THR A 239 9.76 -28.54 -13.41
CA THR A 239 10.19 -29.37 -14.53
C THR A 239 9.50 -29.01 -15.84
N LEU A 240 8.54 -28.11 -15.79
CA LEU A 240 7.78 -27.60 -16.92
C LEU A 240 8.67 -26.73 -17.81
N ASP A 241 8.54 -26.87 -19.15
CA ASP A 241 9.22 -26.03 -20.13
C ASP A 241 8.19 -25.06 -20.73
N ALA A 242 8.41 -23.75 -20.56
CA ALA A 242 7.48 -22.72 -21.02
C ALA A 242 7.21 -22.75 -22.53
N ASN A 243 8.23 -23.08 -23.34
CA ASN A 243 8.08 -23.13 -24.80
C ASN A 243 7.25 -24.34 -25.25
N VAL A 244 7.49 -25.49 -24.63
CA VAL A 244 6.72 -26.71 -24.90
C VAL A 244 5.28 -26.51 -24.46
N GLN A 245 5.06 -25.97 -23.27
CA GLN A 245 3.74 -25.66 -22.74
C GLN A 245 2.97 -24.69 -23.66
N MET A 246 3.61 -23.61 -24.10
CA MET A 246 3.01 -22.63 -25.02
C MET A 246 2.62 -23.26 -26.35
N SER A 247 3.48 -24.11 -26.92
CA SER A 247 3.20 -24.82 -28.17
C SER A 247 2.01 -25.75 -28.01
N LEU A 248 1.93 -26.46 -26.89
CA LEU A 248 0.83 -27.38 -26.58
C LEU A 248 -0.49 -26.62 -26.42
N GLU A 249 -0.51 -25.53 -25.65
CA GLU A 249 -1.72 -24.72 -25.42
C GLU A 249 -2.22 -24.09 -26.72
N ASN A 250 -1.35 -23.53 -27.56
CA ASN A 250 -1.71 -22.96 -28.86
C ASN A 250 -2.26 -24.05 -29.83
N GLY A 251 -1.64 -25.24 -29.83
CA GLY A 251 -2.12 -26.37 -30.60
C GLY A 251 -3.49 -26.84 -30.15
N LEU A 252 -3.68 -26.96 -28.83
CA LEU A 252 -4.95 -27.36 -28.24
C LEU A 252 -6.06 -26.32 -28.51
N GLU A 253 -5.80 -25.05 -28.34
CA GLU A 253 -6.75 -23.98 -28.63
C GLU A 253 -7.19 -24.02 -30.12
N SER A 254 -6.23 -24.19 -31.02
CA SER A 254 -6.50 -24.27 -32.45
C SER A 254 -7.40 -25.49 -32.79
N MET A 255 -7.16 -26.63 -32.16
CA MET A 255 -7.97 -27.84 -32.32
C MET A 255 -9.37 -27.66 -31.73
N LEU A 256 -9.50 -27.07 -30.55
CA LEU A 256 -10.80 -26.81 -29.92
C LEU A 256 -11.66 -25.90 -30.80
N LYS A 257 -11.08 -24.85 -31.37
CA LYS A 257 -11.76 -23.94 -32.30
C LYS A 257 -12.16 -24.66 -33.58
N LYS A 258 -11.24 -25.46 -34.17
CA LYS A 258 -11.48 -26.18 -35.43
C LYS A 258 -12.61 -27.20 -35.33
N TYR A 259 -12.69 -27.92 -34.24
CA TYR A 259 -13.66 -28.98 -34.04
C TYR A 259 -14.88 -28.60 -33.20
N GLY A 260 -14.94 -27.34 -32.73
CA GLY A 260 -16.08 -26.84 -31.94
C GLY A 260 -16.27 -27.57 -30.61
N ALA A 261 -15.20 -28.07 -30.00
CA ALA A 261 -15.26 -28.81 -28.74
C ALA A 261 -15.69 -27.88 -27.59
N LYS A 262 -16.89 -28.14 -27.03
CA LYS A 262 -17.48 -27.30 -26.00
C LYS A 262 -16.99 -27.60 -24.58
N ASN A 263 -16.49 -28.79 -24.33
CA ASN A 263 -16.13 -29.30 -23.01
C ASN A 263 -14.62 -29.19 -22.71
N GLY A 264 -13.87 -28.42 -23.51
CA GLY A 264 -12.43 -28.31 -23.40
C GLY A 264 -11.68 -29.47 -24.00
N GLY A 265 -10.38 -29.55 -23.76
CA GLY A 265 -9.47 -30.60 -24.22
C GLY A 265 -8.27 -30.71 -23.29
N THR A 266 -7.60 -31.84 -23.35
CA THR A 266 -6.37 -32.12 -22.59
C THR A 266 -5.27 -32.53 -23.55
N GLY A 267 -4.07 -32.00 -23.36
CA GLY A 267 -2.86 -32.34 -24.06
C GLY A 267 -1.75 -32.72 -23.10
N ILE A 268 -0.99 -33.75 -23.42
CA ILE A 268 0.17 -34.22 -22.63
C ILE A 268 1.34 -34.43 -23.58
N VAL A 269 2.50 -33.95 -23.22
CA VAL A 269 3.78 -34.12 -23.92
C VAL A 269 4.80 -34.72 -22.98
#